data_bfbb90c79bdc50c39bc6a2b280166f17
#
_entry.id   bfbb90c79bdc50c39bc6a2b280166f17
#
_cell.length_a   1.000
_cell.length_b   1.000
_cell.length_c   1.000
_cell.angle_alpha   90.00
_cell.angle_beta   90.00
_cell.angle_gamma   90.00
#
_symmetry.space_group_name_H-M   'P 1'
#
loop_
_entity.id
_entity.type
_entity.pdbx_description
1 polymer ?
#
loop_
_entity_poly.entity_id
_entity_poly.type
_entity_poly.pdbx_seq_one_letter_code
_entity_poly.pdbx_strand_id
1 'polypeptide(L)'
;MKTFWNTQGGLSQLTEWQPNCWIQVTCPTEDDQRELEEKFNIPDYFMSDISDTDERARYEYDDGWMLIILRIPYVKEIRSRTPYTTVPLGIIHKRDVTITVCFYETNMMIDFVSFQQKRNEGFTDYRSQKS
;
A
#
# COMPACT_ATOMS: atom_id res chain seq x y z
N MET A 1 -5.24 -7.82 6.18
CA MET A 1 -5.67 -6.68 7.03
C MET A 1 -5.74 -5.42 6.20
N LYS A 2 -6.85 -4.73 6.28
CA LYS A 2 -7.08 -3.47 5.55
C LYS A 2 -7.11 -2.32 6.53
N THR A 3 -6.35 -1.26 6.23
CA THR A 3 -6.34 -0.03 7.03
C THR A 3 -6.61 1.14 6.09
N PHE A 4 -7.49 2.03 6.51
CA PHE A 4 -7.88 3.21 5.71
C PHE A 4 -7.24 4.46 6.29
N TRP A 5 -6.59 5.23 5.43
CA TRP A 5 -5.85 6.42 5.85
C TRP A 5 -6.37 7.66 5.13
N ASN A 6 -6.68 8.69 5.90
CA ASN A 6 -6.93 10.02 5.35
C ASN A 6 -5.57 10.69 5.09
N THR A 7 -5.36 11.14 3.85
CA THR A 7 -4.10 11.76 3.43
C THR A 7 -4.20 13.28 3.28
N GLN A 8 -5.39 13.84 3.49
CA GLN A 8 -5.59 15.29 3.39
C GLN A 8 -5.28 15.96 4.72
N GLY A 9 -4.33 16.88 4.71
CA GLY A 9 -3.92 17.60 5.92
C GLY A 9 -3.13 16.77 6.92
N GLY A 10 -2.62 15.62 6.47
CA GLY A 10 -1.85 14.73 7.31
C GLY A 10 -2.36 13.30 7.18
N LEU A 11 -1.63 12.36 7.79
CA LEU A 11 -2.00 10.96 7.76
C LEU A 11 -2.75 10.61 9.05
N SER A 12 -4.05 10.32 8.93
CA SER A 12 -4.89 9.89 10.05
C SER A 12 -5.71 8.66 9.65
N GLN A 13 -5.94 7.76 10.60
CA GLN A 13 -6.66 6.53 10.35
C GLN A 13 -8.16 6.76 10.27
N LEU A 14 -8.80 6.14 9.28
CA LEU A 14 -10.25 6.14 9.09
C LEU A 14 -10.82 4.78 9.46
N THR A 15 -12.10 4.74 9.78
CA THR A 15 -12.80 3.49 10.09
C THR A 15 -13.36 2.80 8.85
N GLU A 16 -13.55 3.56 7.77
CA GLU A 16 -14.09 3.02 6.51
C GLU A 16 -13.53 3.80 5.33
N TRP A 17 -13.71 3.24 4.13
CA TRP A 17 -13.26 3.89 2.90
C TRP A 17 -14.02 5.18 2.63
N GLN A 18 -13.27 6.19 2.22
CA GLN A 18 -13.79 7.47 1.72
C GLN A 18 -13.04 7.82 0.44
N PRO A 19 -13.65 8.62 -0.46
CA PRO A 19 -12.96 9.07 -1.67
C PRO A 19 -11.64 9.79 -1.33
N ASN A 20 -10.60 9.51 -2.11
CA ASN A 20 -9.25 10.04 -1.95
C ASN A 20 -8.50 9.56 -0.70
N CYS A 21 -9.02 8.55 -0.01
CA CYS A 21 -8.25 7.93 1.07
C CYS A 21 -7.28 6.89 0.50
N TRP A 22 -6.30 6.52 1.32
CA TRP A 22 -5.38 5.45 1.01
C TRP A 22 -5.81 4.18 1.72
N ILE A 23 -5.99 3.09 0.97
CA ILE A 23 -6.27 1.77 1.55
C ILE A 23 -4.95 1.00 1.59
N GLN A 24 -4.49 0.72 2.80
CA GLN A 24 -3.30 -0.10 3.02
C GLN A 24 -3.74 -1.54 3.29
N VAL A 25 -3.29 -2.47 2.44
CA VAL A 25 -3.62 -3.89 2.56
C VAL A 25 -2.34 -4.66 2.84
N THR A 26 -2.30 -5.33 3.99
CA THR A 26 -1.15 -6.13 4.40
C THR A 26 -1.62 -7.56 4.66
N CYS A 27 -0.92 -8.54 4.09
CA CYS A 27 -1.23 -9.96 4.24
C CYS A 27 -2.74 -10.23 4.03
N PRO A 28 -3.29 -9.86 2.86
CA PRO A 28 -4.73 -9.97 2.66
C PRO A 28 -5.19 -11.43 2.68
N THR A 29 -6.34 -11.66 3.30
CA THR A 29 -7.03 -12.95 3.22
C THR A 29 -7.77 -13.06 1.89
N GLU A 30 -8.26 -14.25 1.55
CA GLU A 30 -9.08 -14.42 0.35
C GLU A 30 -10.34 -13.54 0.41
N ASP A 31 -10.94 -13.40 1.60
CA ASP A 31 -12.08 -12.53 1.80
C ASP A 31 -11.73 -11.07 1.58
N ASP A 32 -10.58 -10.61 2.07
CA ASP A 32 -10.10 -9.24 1.83
C ASP A 32 -9.96 -8.97 0.34
N GLN A 33 -9.36 -9.91 -0.40
CA GLN A 33 -9.16 -9.79 -1.84
C GLN A 33 -10.50 -9.73 -2.58
N ARG A 34 -11.43 -10.60 -2.22
CA ARG A 34 -12.75 -10.65 -2.83
C ARG A 34 -13.53 -9.36 -2.59
N GLU A 35 -13.52 -8.84 -1.36
CA GLU A 35 -14.18 -7.58 -1.04
C GLU A 35 -13.66 -6.42 -1.87
N LEU A 36 -12.34 -6.32 -2.03
CA LEU A 36 -11.72 -5.26 -2.83
C LEU A 36 -12.07 -5.41 -4.31
N GLU A 37 -12.02 -6.63 -4.84
CA GLU A 37 -12.34 -6.89 -6.23
C GLU A 37 -13.81 -6.59 -6.53
N GLU A 38 -14.73 -6.99 -5.65
CA GLU A 38 -16.15 -6.75 -5.82
C GLU A 38 -16.51 -5.27 -5.68
N LYS A 39 -15.93 -4.59 -4.69
CA LYS A 39 -16.25 -3.19 -4.41
C LYS A 39 -15.74 -2.25 -5.48
N PHE A 40 -14.55 -2.49 -6.00
CA PHE A 40 -13.88 -1.58 -6.92
C PHE A 40 -13.74 -2.11 -8.34
N ASN A 41 -14.18 -3.33 -8.61
CA ASN A 41 -14.00 -3.98 -9.92
C ASN A 41 -12.54 -4.00 -10.37
N ILE A 42 -11.64 -4.31 -9.44
CA ILE A 42 -10.22 -4.44 -9.75
C ILE A 42 -10.01 -5.71 -10.58
N PRO A 43 -9.20 -5.66 -11.64
CA PRO A 43 -8.88 -6.89 -12.38
C PRO A 43 -8.32 -7.97 -11.46
N ASP A 44 -8.84 -9.18 -11.57
CA ASP A 44 -8.53 -10.28 -10.63
C ASP A 44 -7.06 -10.69 -10.64
N TYR A 45 -6.39 -10.55 -11.80
CA TYR A 45 -4.98 -10.90 -11.90
C TYR A 45 -4.04 -9.93 -11.18
N PHE A 46 -4.49 -8.74 -10.79
CA PHE A 46 -3.66 -7.80 -10.04
C PHE A 46 -3.19 -8.40 -8.72
N MET A 47 -4.11 -8.98 -7.95
CA MET A 47 -3.75 -9.62 -6.68
C MET A 47 -2.84 -10.82 -6.88
N SER A 48 -3.10 -11.63 -7.89
CA SER A 48 -2.26 -12.78 -8.23
C SER A 48 -0.83 -12.34 -8.57
N ASP A 49 -0.68 -11.29 -9.36
CA ASP A 49 0.63 -10.79 -9.75
C ASP A 49 1.38 -10.20 -8.55
N ILE A 50 0.70 -9.45 -7.69
CA ILE A 50 1.33 -8.88 -6.48
C ILE A 50 1.76 -9.98 -5.51
N SER A 51 1.04 -11.10 -5.46
CA SER A 51 1.37 -12.23 -4.59
C SER A 51 2.57 -13.04 -5.09
N ASP A 52 2.93 -12.90 -6.36
CA ASP A 52 4.01 -13.67 -6.98
C ASP A 52 5.38 -13.06 -6.63
N THR A 53 6.16 -13.78 -5.81
CA THR A 53 7.47 -13.31 -5.38
C THR A 53 8.47 -13.17 -6.52
N ASP A 54 8.21 -13.81 -7.67
CA ASP A 54 9.06 -13.71 -8.86
C ASP A 54 8.65 -12.57 -9.79
N GLU A 55 7.56 -11.87 -9.48
CA GLU A 55 7.09 -10.77 -10.31
C GLU A 55 8.09 -9.62 -10.32
N ARG A 56 8.34 -9.08 -11.50
CA ARG A 56 9.30 -7.98 -11.68
C ARG A 56 8.64 -6.63 -11.41
N ALA A 57 9.45 -5.66 -11.03
CA ALA A 57 8.98 -4.28 -10.94
C ALA A 57 8.50 -3.84 -12.32
N ARG A 58 7.27 -3.34 -12.39
CA ARG A 58 6.66 -2.90 -13.64
C ARG A 58 5.43 -2.07 -13.36
N TYR A 59 4.88 -1.46 -14.40
CA TYR A 59 3.57 -0.83 -14.32
C TYR A 59 2.74 -1.21 -15.54
N GLU A 60 1.41 -1.17 -15.39
CA GLU A 60 0.50 -1.38 -16.49
C GLU A 60 -0.84 -0.68 -16.23
N TYR A 61 -1.60 -0.53 -17.31
CA TYR A 61 -2.96 0.01 -17.24
C TYR A 61 -3.93 -1.05 -17.74
N ASP A 62 -5.03 -1.23 -17.02
CA ASP A 62 -6.08 -2.14 -17.43
C ASP A 62 -7.42 -1.63 -16.90
N ASP A 63 -8.38 -1.43 -17.80
CA ASP A 63 -9.74 -0.98 -17.48
C ASP A 63 -9.76 0.30 -16.63
N GLY A 64 -8.84 1.21 -16.93
CA GLY A 64 -8.71 2.47 -16.19
C GLY A 64 -7.91 2.35 -14.90
N TRP A 65 -7.55 1.16 -14.49
CA TRP A 65 -6.71 0.93 -13.31
C TRP A 65 -5.24 0.99 -13.67
N MET A 66 -4.47 1.68 -12.84
CA MET A 66 -3.02 1.65 -12.91
C MET A 66 -2.50 0.70 -11.85
N LEU A 67 -1.65 -0.23 -12.24
CA LEU A 67 -0.94 -1.13 -11.33
C LEU A 67 0.55 -0.82 -11.41
N ILE A 68 1.14 -0.53 -10.27
CA ILE A 68 2.59 -0.39 -10.14
C ILE A 68 3.07 -1.47 -9.19
N ILE A 69 4.03 -2.29 -9.62
CA ILE A 69 4.66 -3.29 -8.77
C ILE A 69 6.10 -2.86 -8.53
N LEU A 70 6.44 -2.68 -7.26
CA LEU A 70 7.78 -2.36 -6.79
C LEU A 70 8.33 -3.52 -6.00
N ARG A 71 9.65 -3.59 -5.89
CA ARG A 71 10.33 -4.56 -5.02
C ARG A 71 10.81 -3.83 -3.78
N ILE A 72 10.39 -4.28 -2.61
CA ILE A 72 10.77 -3.66 -1.33
C ILE A 72 11.53 -4.65 -0.47
N PRO A 73 12.45 -4.17 0.39
CA PRO A 73 13.20 -5.05 1.28
C PRO A 73 12.32 -5.80 2.26
N TYR A 74 12.66 -7.05 2.49
CA TYR A 74 11.98 -7.91 3.46
C TYR A 74 13.01 -8.74 4.22
N VAL A 75 12.92 -8.75 5.54
CA VAL A 75 13.81 -9.54 6.39
C VAL A 75 13.16 -10.88 6.65
N LYS A 76 13.72 -11.95 6.07
CA LYS A 76 13.19 -13.31 6.24
C LYS A 76 13.42 -13.84 7.66
N GLU A 77 14.67 -13.90 8.05
CA GLU A 77 15.08 -14.48 9.32
C GLU A 77 16.46 -13.95 9.68
N ILE A 78 16.62 -13.47 10.91
CA ILE A 78 17.85 -12.85 11.37
C ILE A 78 19.04 -13.81 11.33
N ARG A 79 18.76 -15.14 11.50
CA ARG A 79 19.80 -16.18 11.55
C ARG A 79 20.15 -16.77 10.19
N SER A 80 19.46 -16.38 9.14
CA SER A 80 19.71 -16.85 7.78
C SER A 80 21.00 -16.26 7.22
N ARG A 81 21.68 -16.99 6.33
CA ARG A 81 22.87 -16.49 5.63
C ARG A 81 22.55 -15.27 4.74
N THR A 82 21.34 -15.24 4.21
CA THR A 82 20.83 -14.12 3.44
C THR A 82 19.53 -13.64 4.09
N PRO A 83 19.63 -12.87 5.19
CA PRO A 83 18.43 -12.47 5.93
C PRO A 83 17.54 -11.51 5.17
N TYR A 84 18.08 -10.90 4.12
CA TYR A 84 17.34 -9.91 3.32
C TYR A 84 16.94 -10.48 1.98
N THR A 85 15.74 -10.18 1.57
CA THR A 85 15.24 -10.43 0.23
C THR A 85 14.35 -9.27 -0.16
N THR A 86 13.75 -9.32 -1.33
CA THR A 86 12.74 -8.35 -1.72
C THR A 86 11.42 -9.03 -1.98
N VAL A 87 10.34 -8.34 -1.73
CA VAL A 87 8.97 -8.81 -1.99
C VAL A 87 8.22 -7.75 -2.77
N PRO A 88 7.18 -8.16 -3.54
CA PRO A 88 6.40 -7.20 -4.30
C PRO A 88 5.54 -6.33 -3.39
N LEU A 89 5.48 -5.04 -3.72
CA LEU A 89 4.48 -4.10 -3.23
C LEU A 89 3.68 -3.62 -4.42
N GLY A 90 2.38 -3.83 -4.40
CA GLY A 90 1.50 -3.35 -5.45
C GLY A 90 0.86 -2.03 -5.08
N ILE A 91 0.82 -1.10 -6.02
CA ILE A 91 0.08 0.16 -5.90
C ILE A 91 -0.98 0.15 -6.98
N ILE A 92 -2.23 0.20 -6.58
CA ILE A 92 -3.39 0.16 -7.47
C ILE A 92 -4.09 1.51 -7.37
N HIS A 93 -4.27 2.17 -8.50
CA HIS A 93 -4.83 3.52 -8.51
C HIS A 93 -5.80 3.73 -9.66
N LYS A 94 -6.92 4.35 -9.36
CA LYS A 94 -7.92 4.81 -10.34
C LYS A 94 -8.74 5.92 -9.72
N ARG A 95 -8.69 7.12 -10.35
CA ARG A 95 -9.46 8.28 -9.90
C ARG A 95 -9.20 8.61 -8.42
N ASP A 96 -10.20 8.41 -7.56
CA ASP A 96 -10.15 8.73 -6.13
C ASP A 96 -9.84 7.52 -5.26
N VAL A 97 -9.39 6.40 -5.88
CA VAL A 97 -9.06 5.16 -5.18
C VAL A 97 -7.56 4.91 -5.28
N THR A 98 -6.91 4.74 -4.13
CA THR A 98 -5.49 4.36 -4.05
C THR A 98 -5.36 3.22 -3.05
N ILE A 99 -4.83 2.10 -3.51
CA ILE A 99 -4.68 0.89 -2.70
C ILE A 99 -3.23 0.42 -2.80
N THR A 100 -2.60 0.18 -1.66
CA THR A 100 -1.31 -0.50 -1.64
C THR A 100 -1.50 -1.89 -1.07
N VAL A 101 -0.90 -2.90 -1.71
CA VAL A 101 -1.04 -4.29 -1.33
C VAL A 101 0.34 -4.91 -1.17
N CYS A 102 0.59 -5.49 0.00
CA CYS A 102 1.78 -6.29 0.25
C CYS A 102 1.35 -7.57 0.96
N PHE A 103 1.75 -8.72 0.42
CA PHE A 103 1.40 -10.02 1.01
C PHE A 103 2.31 -10.40 2.16
N TYR A 104 3.26 -9.54 2.50
CA TYR A 104 4.22 -9.74 3.58
C TYR A 104 4.16 -8.58 4.55
N GLU A 105 4.30 -8.85 5.84
CA GLU A 105 4.42 -7.81 6.84
C GLU A 105 5.86 -7.32 6.87
N THR A 106 6.09 -6.07 6.50
CA THR A 106 7.42 -5.49 6.42
C THR A 106 7.55 -4.30 7.35
N ASN A 107 8.72 -4.19 7.99
CA ASN A 107 9.02 -3.02 8.82
C ASN A 107 9.04 -1.73 8.00
N MET A 108 9.35 -1.83 6.73
CA MET A 108 9.38 -0.68 5.84
C MET A 108 8.04 0.03 5.76
N MET A 109 6.93 -0.71 5.67
CA MET A 109 5.59 -0.11 5.64
C MET A 109 5.22 0.50 6.99
N ILE A 110 5.57 -0.18 8.08
CA ILE A 110 5.34 0.35 9.44
C ILE A 110 6.12 1.65 9.62
N ASP A 111 7.39 1.64 9.26
CA ASP A 111 8.27 2.80 9.38
C ASP A 111 7.79 3.95 8.48
N PHE A 112 7.32 3.63 7.27
CA PHE A 112 6.77 4.64 6.36
C PHE A 112 5.55 5.34 6.96
N VAL A 113 4.61 4.58 7.52
CA VAL A 113 3.41 5.14 8.16
C VAL A 113 3.81 6.01 9.35
N SER A 114 4.70 5.51 10.21
CA SER A 114 5.17 6.26 11.37
C SER A 114 5.88 7.55 10.95
N PHE A 115 6.72 7.47 9.92
CA PHE A 115 7.43 8.64 9.39
C PHE A 115 6.46 9.67 8.83
N GLN A 116 5.46 9.25 8.08
CA GLN A 116 4.45 10.15 7.50
C GLN A 116 3.63 10.84 8.58
N GLN A 117 3.27 10.14 9.63
CA GLN A 117 2.54 10.74 10.75
C GLN A 117 3.37 11.84 11.41
N LYS A 118 4.64 11.60 11.70
CA LYS A 118 5.54 12.58 12.28
C LYS A 118 5.79 13.75 11.33
N ARG A 119 6.00 13.47 10.06
CA ARG A 119 6.21 14.50 9.03
C ARG A 119 4.99 15.40 8.87
N ASN A 120 3.80 14.84 8.99
CA ASN A 120 2.57 15.61 8.87
C ASN A 120 2.43 16.64 9.99
N GLU A 121 2.83 16.32 11.20
CA GLU A 121 2.85 17.28 12.30
C GLU A 121 3.79 18.45 11.98
N GLY A 122 5.03 18.15 11.58
CA GLY A 122 5.99 19.16 11.18
C GLY A 122 5.60 19.93 9.92
N PHE A 123 4.98 19.23 8.96
CA PHE A 123 4.55 19.83 7.70
C PHE A 123 3.35 20.75 7.89
N THR A 124 2.45 20.41 8.78
CA THR A 124 1.31 21.29 9.13
C THR A 124 1.82 22.59 9.71
N ASP A 125 2.79 22.55 10.63
CA ASP A 125 3.42 23.73 11.21
C ASP A 125 4.09 24.57 10.12
N TYR A 126 4.80 23.93 9.21
CA TYR A 126 5.46 24.61 8.10
C TYR A 126 4.47 25.32 7.17
N ARG A 127 3.35 24.67 6.85
CA ARG A 127 2.30 25.27 6.03
C ARG A 127 1.65 26.46 6.73
N SER A 128 1.41 26.35 8.01
CA SER A 128 0.84 27.45 8.80
C SER A 128 1.73 28.68 8.78
N GLN A 129 3.04 28.47 8.78
CA GLN A 129 4.01 29.58 8.74
C GLN A 129 4.12 30.22 7.34
N LYS A 130 3.82 29.49 6.27
CA LYS A 130 3.94 29.98 4.91
C LYS A 130 2.68 30.65 4.36
N SER A 131 1.57 30.35 4.93
CA SER A 131 0.33 30.99 4.52
C SER A 131 0.09 32.24 5.32
#